data_cf87b1cc43a2050bb110e577241be289
#
_entry.id   cf87b1cc43a2050bb110e577241be289
#
_cell.length_a   1.000
_cell.length_b   1.000
_cell.length_c   1.000
_cell.angle_alpha   90.00
_cell.angle_beta   90.00
_cell.angle_gamma   90.00
#
_symmetry.space_group_name_H-M   'P 1'
#
loop_
_entity.id
_entity.type
_entity.pdbx_description
1 polymer ?
#
loop_
_entity_poly.entity_id
_entity_poly.type
_entity_poly.pdbx_seq_one_letter_code
_entity_poly.pdbx_strand_id
1 'polypeptide(L)'
;MAINTDILGMVWDYPDSYEVGREKVREFARSVKAEDPACLEEGAAAELGYDGIVAPPTFVTILGKLVQADFMRKVDTGYETLQMVQVDQRFVFHKPILAGDVLHARMEIESVVERFGADIVVTRNTLINQQGELVMESYTTVMGHEGDNSINLKWDKESGQIVRTA
;
A
#
# COMPACT_ATOMS: atom_id res chain seq x y z
N MET A 1 3.42 -18.16 -15.83
CA MET A 1 1.99 -17.81 -15.58
C MET A 1 1.80 -16.38 -16.06
N ALA A 2 0.76 -16.13 -16.83
CA ALA A 2 0.42 -14.78 -17.29
C ALA A 2 -0.58 -14.16 -16.32
N ILE A 3 -0.61 -12.82 -16.28
CA ILE A 3 -1.58 -12.11 -15.47
C ILE A 3 -3.01 -12.44 -15.91
N ASN A 4 -3.90 -12.56 -14.95
CA ASN A 4 -5.32 -12.67 -15.24
C ASN A 4 -5.86 -11.29 -15.66
N THR A 5 -6.15 -11.11 -16.95
CA THR A 5 -6.64 -9.84 -17.50
C THR A 5 -8.07 -9.49 -17.05
N ASP A 6 -8.82 -10.46 -16.52
CA ASP A 6 -10.20 -10.25 -16.03
C ASP A 6 -10.25 -9.33 -14.80
N ILE A 7 -9.08 -9.06 -14.17
CA ILE A 7 -9.01 -8.09 -13.08
C ILE A 7 -9.07 -6.64 -13.54
N LEU A 8 -8.92 -6.34 -14.83
CA LEU A 8 -8.98 -4.96 -15.35
C LEU A 8 -10.34 -4.32 -15.04
N GLY A 9 -10.30 -3.12 -14.48
CA GLY A 9 -11.49 -2.38 -14.05
C GLY A 9 -12.12 -2.90 -12.76
N MET A 10 -11.54 -3.92 -12.12
CA MET A 10 -12.03 -4.42 -10.84
C MET A 10 -11.83 -3.36 -9.76
N VAL A 11 -12.89 -3.16 -8.97
CA VAL A 11 -12.90 -2.29 -7.79
C VAL A 11 -12.94 -3.15 -6.54
N TRP A 12 -12.04 -2.86 -5.61
CA TRP A 12 -11.91 -3.55 -4.34
C TRP A 12 -12.09 -2.59 -3.19
N ASP A 13 -13.20 -2.70 -2.47
CA ASP A 13 -13.39 -2.00 -1.20
C ASP A 13 -12.73 -2.82 -0.08
N TYR A 14 -11.78 -2.21 0.63
CA TYR A 14 -11.17 -2.85 1.78
C TYR A 14 -12.24 -3.02 2.88
N PRO A 15 -12.45 -4.24 3.40
CA PRO A 15 -13.61 -4.54 4.23
C PRO A 15 -13.57 -3.92 5.64
N ASP A 16 -12.43 -3.35 6.02
CA ASP A 16 -12.22 -2.75 7.33
C ASP A 16 -11.82 -1.28 7.21
N SER A 17 -11.86 -0.56 8.31
CA SER A 17 -11.32 0.79 8.42
C SER A 17 -9.95 0.76 9.11
N TYR A 18 -9.16 1.80 8.87
CA TYR A 18 -7.87 1.98 9.51
C TYR A 18 -7.89 3.22 10.40
N GLU A 19 -7.80 3.02 11.72
CA GLU A 19 -7.63 4.12 12.67
C GLU A 19 -6.16 4.54 12.71
N VAL A 20 -5.90 5.82 12.47
CA VAL A 20 -4.56 6.42 12.50
C VAL A 20 -4.15 6.66 13.95
N GLY A 21 -3.54 5.67 14.55
CA GLY A 21 -3.10 5.73 15.93
C GLY A 21 -1.95 6.71 16.14
N ARG A 22 -2.05 7.59 17.14
CA ARG A 22 -1.04 8.60 17.48
C ARG A 22 0.37 7.99 17.67
N GLU A 23 0.48 6.95 18.45
CA GLU A 23 1.78 6.31 18.69
C GLU A 23 2.30 5.60 17.44
N LYS A 24 1.40 5.11 16.58
CA LYS A 24 1.79 4.52 15.29
C LYS A 24 2.37 5.55 14.33
N VAL A 25 1.82 6.76 14.31
CA VAL A 25 2.39 7.89 13.54
C VAL A 25 3.79 8.22 14.05
N ARG A 26 3.98 8.35 15.38
CA ARG A 26 5.28 8.64 15.98
C ARG A 26 6.32 7.54 15.70
N GLU A 27 5.92 6.28 15.85
CA GLU A 27 6.78 5.13 15.55
C GLU A 27 7.24 5.16 14.09
N PHE A 28 6.29 5.37 13.19
CA PHE A 28 6.57 5.44 11.75
C PHE A 28 7.46 6.64 11.42
N ALA A 29 7.16 7.82 11.96
CA ALA A 29 7.96 9.03 11.74
C ALA A 29 9.43 8.80 12.14
N ARG A 30 9.68 8.21 13.32
CA ARG A 30 11.03 7.86 13.76
C ARG A 30 11.70 6.84 12.84
N SER A 31 10.95 5.83 12.38
CA SER A 31 11.50 4.77 11.51
C SER A 31 11.96 5.29 10.14
N VAL A 32 11.26 6.30 9.61
CA VAL A 32 11.62 6.96 8.33
C VAL A 32 12.48 8.21 8.52
N LYS A 33 12.89 8.50 9.78
CA LYS A 33 13.68 9.69 10.16
C LYS A 33 13.01 11.00 9.72
N ALA A 34 11.70 11.09 9.87
CA ALA A 34 10.98 12.35 9.69
C ALA A 34 11.37 13.31 10.81
N GLU A 35 11.95 14.45 10.43
CA GLU A 35 12.45 15.47 11.36
C GLU A 35 11.41 16.56 11.66
N ASP A 36 10.29 16.58 10.95
CA ASP A 36 9.21 17.55 11.17
C ASP A 36 8.57 17.33 12.55
N PRO A 37 8.66 18.31 13.46
CA PRO A 37 8.08 18.21 14.79
C PRO A 37 6.58 17.94 14.79
N ALA A 38 5.84 18.42 13.77
CA ALA A 38 4.40 18.17 13.64
C ALA A 38 4.04 16.68 13.49
N CYS A 39 5.00 15.83 13.10
CA CYS A 39 4.83 14.37 13.06
C CYS A 39 5.07 13.70 14.42
N LEU A 40 5.59 14.41 15.40
CA LEU A 40 6.02 13.87 16.69
C LEU A 40 5.31 14.51 17.89
N GLU A 41 5.02 15.82 17.80
CA GLU A 41 4.55 16.64 18.91
C GLU A 41 3.22 17.31 18.58
N GLU A 42 2.24 17.15 19.47
CA GLU A 42 0.90 17.73 19.29
C GLU A 42 0.95 19.27 19.31
N GLY A 43 1.83 19.85 20.13
CA GLY A 43 2.00 21.30 20.19
C GLY A 43 2.49 21.88 18.86
N ALA A 44 3.48 21.24 18.24
CA ALA A 44 3.99 21.67 16.94
C ALA A 44 2.94 21.51 15.81
N ALA A 45 2.15 20.44 15.85
CA ALA A 45 1.04 20.26 14.92
C ALA A 45 -0.04 21.34 15.12
N ALA A 46 -0.39 21.66 16.38
CA ALA A 46 -1.36 22.69 16.71
C ALA A 46 -0.91 24.09 16.27
N GLU A 47 0.38 24.43 16.36
CA GLU A 47 0.94 25.68 15.82
C GLU A 47 0.74 25.83 14.31
N LEU A 48 0.66 24.73 13.59
CA LEU A 48 0.34 24.68 12.16
C LEU A 48 -1.17 24.60 11.87
N GLY A 49 -2.01 24.61 12.92
CA GLY A 49 -3.47 24.56 12.81
C GLY A 49 -4.07 23.16 12.65
N TYR A 50 -3.34 22.12 13.02
CA TYR A 50 -3.83 20.73 12.98
C TYR A 50 -4.31 20.27 14.36
N ASP A 51 -5.41 19.49 14.37
CA ASP A 51 -6.02 18.96 15.60
C ASP A 51 -5.31 17.70 16.15
N GLY A 52 -4.30 17.21 15.44
CA GLY A 52 -3.50 16.03 15.82
C GLY A 52 -2.18 15.99 15.09
N ILE A 53 -1.26 15.13 15.53
CA ILE A 53 0.03 14.97 14.85
C ILE A 53 -0.18 14.50 13.41
N VAL A 54 0.64 15.06 12.52
CA VAL A 54 0.54 14.82 11.07
C VAL A 54 1.29 13.54 10.71
N ALA A 55 0.64 12.64 10.02
CA ALA A 55 1.32 11.45 9.50
C ALA A 55 2.30 11.83 8.39
N PRO A 56 3.55 11.31 8.38
CA PRO A 56 4.47 11.49 7.28
C PRO A 56 3.85 11.02 5.95
N PRO A 57 4.18 11.62 4.79
CA PRO A 57 3.53 11.31 3.51
C PRO A 57 3.55 9.81 3.15
N THR A 58 4.60 9.09 3.51
CA THR A 58 4.71 7.65 3.23
C THR A 58 3.98 6.76 4.23
N PHE A 59 3.38 7.32 5.29
CA PHE A 59 2.59 6.54 6.28
C PHE A 59 1.46 5.73 5.63
N VAL A 60 0.87 6.26 4.57
CA VAL A 60 -0.22 5.62 3.80
C VAL A 60 0.15 4.26 3.21
N THR A 61 1.44 3.96 3.08
CA THR A 61 1.92 2.66 2.59
C THR A 61 1.53 1.51 3.51
N ILE A 62 1.30 1.78 4.80
CA ILE A 62 0.80 0.78 5.76
C ILE A 62 -0.57 0.28 5.31
N LEU A 63 -1.51 1.20 5.06
CA LEU A 63 -2.86 0.86 4.63
C LEU A 63 -2.86 0.29 3.20
N GLY A 64 -2.07 0.88 2.31
CA GLY A 64 -1.90 0.38 0.94
C GLY A 64 -1.46 -1.10 0.91
N LYS A 65 -0.54 -1.49 1.79
CA LYS A 65 -0.11 -2.88 1.92
C LYS A 65 -1.22 -3.80 2.45
N LEU A 66 -2.04 -3.34 3.39
CA LEU A 66 -3.16 -4.11 3.91
C LEU A 66 -4.21 -4.38 2.82
N VAL A 67 -4.56 -3.34 2.06
CA VAL A 67 -5.51 -3.43 0.93
C VAL A 67 -4.99 -4.40 -0.14
N GLN A 68 -3.74 -4.24 -0.55
CA GLN A 68 -3.12 -5.10 -1.54
C GLN A 68 -3.06 -6.56 -1.07
N ALA A 69 -2.67 -6.79 0.18
CA ALA A 69 -2.59 -8.14 0.73
C ALA A 69 -3.97 -8.80 0.85
N ASP A 70 -5.02 -8.04 1.17
CA ASP A 70 -6.38 -8.55 1.22
C ASP A 70 -6.90 -8.91 -0.17
N PHE A 71 -6.66 -8.05 -1.16
CA PHE A 71 -6.97 -8.29 -2.57
C PHE A 71 -6.29 -9.57 -3.09
N MET A 72 -4.96 -9.67 -2.93
CA MET A 72 -4.17 -10.81 -3.41
C MET A 72 -4.55 -12.15 -2.77
N ARG A 73 -5.13 -12.13 -1.57
CA ARG A 73 -5.62 -13.36 -0.91
C ARG A 73 -6.95 -13.84 -1.47
N LYS A 74 -7.76 -12.97 -2.03
CA LYS A 74 -9.14 -13.24 -2.41
C LYS A 74 -9.37 -13.27 -3.92
N VAL A 75 -8.46 -12.65 -4.67
CA VAL A 75 -8.54 -12.55 -6.13
C VAL A 75 -7.37 -13.30 -6.76
N ASP A 76 -7.69 -14.19 -7.68
CA ASP A 76 -6.68 -14.85 -8.50
C ASP A 76 -6.16 -13.87 -9.57
N THR A 77 -4.98 -13.36 -9.33
CA THR A 77 -4.30 -12.43 -10.24
C THR A 77 -3.44 -13.15 -11.29
N GLY A 78 -3.32 -14.48 -11.21
CA GLY A 78 -2.40 -15.26 -12.03
C GLY A 78 -0.94 -15.21 -11.58
N TYR A 79 -0.61 -14.38 -10.59
CA TYR A 79 0.75 -14.24 -10.03
C TYR A 79 0.78 -14.48 -8.53
N GLU A 80 1.85 -15.10 -8.06
CA GLU A 80 2.19 -15.06 -6.64
C GLU A 80 2.85 -13.71 -6.28
N THR A 81 2.67 -13.26 -5.04
CA THR A 81 3.20 -11.96 -4.57
C THR A 81 4.71 -11.81 -4.77
N LEU A 82 5.46 -12.90 -4.71
CA LEU A 82 6.92 -12.91 -4.90
C LEU A 82 7.37 -12.67 -6.35
N GLN A 83 6.46 -12.80 -7.31
CA GLN A 83 6.74 -12.59 -8.74
C GLN A 83 6.47 -11.15 -9.18
N MET A 84 6.02 -10.30 -8.27
CA MET A 84 5.64 -8.92 -8.55
C MET A 84 6.59 -7.96 -7.84
N VAL A 85 7.02 -6.94 -8.57
CA VAL A 85 7.84 -5.84 -8.05
C VAL A 85 7.15 -4.50 -8.28
N GLN A 86 7.14 -3.64 -7.27
CA GLN A 86 6.67 -2.27 -7.42
C GLN A 86 7.75 -1.45 -8.13
N VAL A 87 7.39 -0.80 -9.22
CA VAL A 87 8.31 -0.03 -10.07
C VAL A 87 8.04 1.47 -10.05
N ASP A 88 6.82 1.88 -9.69
CA ASP A 88 6.45 3.29 -9.55
C ASP A 88 5.40 3.49 -8.48
N GLN A 89 5.44 4.67 -7.84
CA GLN A 89 4.46 5.09 -6.85
C GLN A 89 4.26 6.60 -6.92
N ARG A 90 3.01 7.04 -7.08
CA ARG A 90 2.61 8.44 -7.02
C ARG A 90 1.55 8.65 -5.96
N PHE A 91 1.69 9.69 -5.14
CA PHE A 91 0.69 10.14 -4.17
C PHE A 91 0.15 11.51 -4.55
N VAL A 92 -1.15 11.70 -4.36
CA VAL A 92 -1.84 12.99 -4.48
C VAL A 92 -2.60 13.21 -3.17
N PHE A 93 -2.11 14.11 -2.34
CA PHE A 93 -2.75 14.45 -1.08
C PHE A 93 -3.72 15.61 -1.29
N HIS A 94 -4.95 15.44 -0.82
CA HIS A 94 -5.99 16.46 -0.82
C HIS A 94 -6.13 17.08 0.57
N LYS A 95 -5.81 16.29 1.61
CA LYS A 95 -5.81 16.68 3.01
C LYS A 95 -4.63 16.01 3.74
N PRO A 96 -4.10 16.61 4.80
CA PRO A 96 -3.18 15.92 5.69
C PRO A 96 -3.91 14.76 6.36
N ILE A 97 -3.17 13.69 6.65
CA ILE A 97 -3.65 12.59 7.48
C ILE A 97 -3.19 12.86 8.90
N LEU A 98 -4.13 12.87 9.82
CA LEU A 98 -3.88 13.19 11.22
C LEU A 98 -4.09 11.97 12.12
N ALA A 99 -3.40 11.95 13.23
CA ALA A 99 -3.72 10.98 14.29
C ALA A 99 -5.17 11.19 14.75
N GLY A 100 -5.94 10.11 14.82
CA GLY A 100 -7.37 10.11 15.11
C GLY A 100 -8.25 9.96 13.86
N ASP A 101 -7.70 10.10 12.66
CA ASP A 101 -8.46 9.80 11.45
C ASP A 101 -8.84 8.33 11.37
N VAL A 102 -10.04 8.06 10.85
CA VAL A 102 -10.51 6.73 10.48
C VAL A 102 -10.61 6.68 8.96
N LEU A 103 -9.73 5.91 8.34
CA LEU A 103 -9.57 5.86 6.89
C LEU A 103 -10.26 4.63 6.31
N HIS A 104 -11.02 4.84 5.25
CA HIS A 104 -11.57 3.81 4.40
C HIS A 104 -10.84 3.80 3.07
N ALA A 105 -10.49 2.61 2.58
CA ALA A 105 -9.69 2.45 1.38
C ALA A 105 -10.46 1.70 0.30
N ARG A 106 -10.31 2.20 -0.94
CA ARG A 106 -10.77 1.54 -2.17
C ARG A 106 -9.62 1.46 -3.14
N MET A 107 -9.44 0.31 -3.77
CA MET A 107 -8.47 0.08 -4.84
C MET A 107 -9.20 -0.24 -6.14
N GLU A 108 -8.73 0.31 -7.24
CA GLU A 108 -9.19 0.04 -8.60
C GLU A 108 -8.01 -0.41 -9.46
N ILE A 109 -8.20 -1.43 -10.29
CA ILE A 109 -7.22 -1.86 -11.29
C ILE A 109 -7.43 -1.01 -12.54
N GLU A 110 -6.63 0.05 -12.72
CA GLU A 110 -6.80 1.00 -13.83
C GLU A 110 -6.25 0.48 -15.16
N SER A 111 -5.19 -0.33 -15.11
CA SER A 111 -4.52 -0.80 -16.30
C SER A 111 -3.86 -2.14 -16.07
N VAL A 112 -3.97 -3.00 -17.09
CA VAL A 112 -3.23 -4.27 -17.18
C VAL A 112 -2.69 -4.33 -18.61
N VAL A 113 -1.37 -4.27 -18.78
CA VAL A 113 -0.73 -4.28 -20.10
C VAL A 113 0.53 -5.14 -20.08
N GLU A 114 0.75 -5.91 -21.14
CA GLU A 114 2.02 -6.60 -21.37
C GLU A 114 2.97 -5.67 -22.13
N ARG A 115 4.20 -5.51 -21.61
CA ARG A 115 5.28 -4.81 -22.30
C ARG A 115 6.62 -5.48 -22.05
N PHE A 116 7.37 -5.73 -23.12
CA PHE A 116 8.72 -6.30 -23.06
C PHE A 116 8.78 -7.66 -22.35
N GLY A 117 7.71 -8.47 -22.46
CA GLY A 117 7.61 -9.77 -21.82
C GLY A 117 7.32 -9.69 -20.31
N ALA A 118 6.92 -8.54 -19.81
CA ALA A 118 6.45 -8.35 -18.45
C ALA A 118 5.03 -7.79 -18.42
N ASP A 119 4.24 -8.24 -17.47
CA ASP A 119 2.92 -7.69 -17.21
C ASP A 119 3.05 -6.47 -16.29
N ILE A 120 2.45 -5.36 -16.70
CA ILE A 120 2.43 -4.11 -15.94
C ILE A 120 1.00 -3.84 -15.50
N VAL A 121 0.82 -3.71 -14.19
CA VAL A 121 -0.47 -3.39 -13.58
C VAL A 121 -0.38 -2.05 -12.88
N VAL A 122 -1.34 -1.17 -13.19
CA VAL A 122 -1.50 0.10 -12.47
C VAL A 122 -2.75 -0.01 -11.60
N THR A 123 -2.58 0.24 -10.32
CA THR A 123 -3.70 0.37 -9.39
C THR A 123 -3.84 1.81 -8.94
N ARG A 124 -5.08 2.27 -8.80
CA ARG A 124 -5.45 3.51 -8.14
C ARG A 124 -6.08 3.18 -6.80
N ASN A 125 -5.56 3.78 -5.73
CA ASN A 125 -6.16 3.68 -4.40
C ASN A 125 -6.70 5.04 -4.01
N THR A 126 -7.89 5.06 -3.41
CA THR A 126 -8.49 6.25 -2.81
C THR A 126 -8.68 6.02 -1.32
N LEU A 127 -8.29 7.02 -0.53
CA LEU A 127 -8.55 7.06 0.91
C LEU A 127 -9.56 8.15 1.22
N ILE A 128 -10.61 7.80 1.95
CA ILE A 128 -11.59 8.75 2.48
C ILE A 128 -11.56 8.67 4.02
N ASN A 129 -11.81 9.80 4.67
CA ASN A 129 -11.87 9.86 6.13
C ASN A 129 -13.28 9.54 6.65
N GLN A 130 -13.44 9.59 7.97
CA GLN A 130 -14.72 9.35 8.67
C GLN A 130 -15.81 10.36 8.31
N GLN A 131 -15.48 11.51 7.73
CA GLN A 131 -16.44 12.50 7.23
C GLN A 131 -16.85 12.25 5.78
N GLY A 132 -16.31 11.21 5.12
CA GLY A 132 -16.56 10.91 3.72
C GLY A 132 -15.74 11.80 2.75
N GLU A 133 -14.75 12.50 3.23
CA GLU A 133 -13.91 13.40 2.43
C GLU A 133 -12.72 12.65 1.83
N LEU A 134 -12.43 12.93 0.56
CA LEU A 134 -11.24 12.42 -0.11
C LEU A 134 -9.98 13.00 0.53
N VAL A 135 -9.15 12.14 1.08
CA VAL A 135 -7.90 12.50 1.75
C VAL A 135 -6.71 12.35 0.82
N MET A 136 -6.65 11.24 0.10
CA MET A 136 -5.49 10.91 -0.73
C MET A 136 -5.89 9.96 -1.87
N GLU A 137 -5.20 10.09 -2.98
CA GLU A 137 -5.14 9.10 -4.05
C GLU A 137 -3.70 8.62 -4.21
N SER A 138 -3.53 7.33 -4.44
CA SER A 138 -2.23 6.79 -4.83
C SER A 138 -2.34 5.93 -6.07
N TYR A 139 -1.32 6.03 -6.89
CA TYR A 139 -1.16 5.23 -8.10
C TYR A 139 0.08 4.37 -7.93
N THR A 140 -0.11 3.06 -7.99
CA THR A 140 0.98 2.09 -7.81
C THR A 140 1.13 1.30 -9.09
N THR A 141 2.33 1.29 -9.65
CA THR A 141 2.67 0.44 -10.78
C THR A 141 3.46 -0.75 -10.28
N VAL A 142 2.95 -1.94 -10.55
CA VAL A 142 3.65 -3.19 -10.29
C VAL A 142 3.96 -3.89 -11.61
N MET A 143 5.10 -4.56 -11.65
CA MET A 143 5.54 -5.37 -12.77
C MET A 143 5.65 -6.82 -12.34
N GLY A 144 4.95 -7.70 -13.05
CA GLY A 144 5.06 -9.14 -12.92
C GLY A 144 5.85 -9.71 -14.09
N HIS A 145 6.68 -10.71 -13.82
CA HIS A 145 7.43 -11.42 -14.86
C HIS A 145 7.38 -12.92 -14.56
N GLU A 146 7.19 -13.74 -15.60
CA GLU A 146 7.48 -15.15 -15.49
C GLU A 146 8.97 -15.29 -15.20
N GLY A 147 9.29 -15.43 -13.92
CA GLY A 147 10.67 -15.65 -13.50
C GLY A 147 11.21 -16.94 -14.08
N ASP A 148 12.51 -17.00 -14.31
CA ASP A 148 13.19 -18.27 -14.49
C ASP A 148 12.92 -19.13 -13.26
N ASN A 149 12.02 -20.11 -13.41
CA ASN A 149 11.63 -21.05 -12.36
C ASN A 149 12.79 -21.96 -11.89
N SER A 150 14.02 -21.70 -12.36
CA SER A 150 15.22 -22.40 -11.91
C SER A 150 15.59 -22.15 -10.44
N ILE A 151 14.97 -21.14 -9.81
CA ILE A 151 15.15 -20.85 -8.38
C ILE A 151 13.82 -21.03 -7.66
N ASN A 152 13.55 -22.25 -7.23
CA ASN A 152 12.44 -22.52 -6.32
C ASN A 152 12.85 -22.12 -4.90
N LEU A 153 12.26 -21.06 -4.39
CA LEU A 153 12.39 -20.66 -2.99
C LEU A 153 11.15 -21.09 -2.23
N LYS A 154 11.34 -21.80 -1.14
CA LYS A 154 10.24 -22.23 -0.26
C LYS A 154 10.51 -21.77 1.17
N TRP A 155 9.46 -21.30 1.84
CA TRP A 155 9.52 -21.08 3.27
C TRP A 155 9.55 -22.41 3.99
N ASP A 156 10.64 -22.71 4.66
CA ASP A 156 10.75 -23.87 5.52
C ASP A 156 10.20 -23.54 6.91
N LYS A 157 9.10 -24.20 7.27
CA LYS A 157 8.41 -23.96 8.54
C LYS A 157 9.21 -24.48 9.75
N GLU A 158 10.11 -25.45 9.56
CA GLU A 158 10.91 -26.03 10.65
C GLU A 158 12.10 -25.13 11.00
N SER A 159 12.81 -24.63 10.00
CA SER A 159 13.96 -23.75 10.21
C SER A 159 13.57 -22.27 10.33
N GLY A 160 12.35 -21.89 9.93
CA GLY A 160 11.93 -20.49 9.86
C GLY A 160 12.72 -19.66 8.83
N GLN A 161 13.24 -20.28 7.79
CA GLN A 161 14.07 -19.65 6.76
C GLN A 161 13.54 -19.92 5.36
N ILE A 162 13.92 -19.05 4.42
CA ILE A 162 13.71 -19.29 3.00
C ILE A 162 14.79 -20.26 2.52
N VAL A 163 14.39 -21.42 2.03
CA VAL A 163 15.29 -22.44 1.48
C VAL A 163 15.11 -22.56 -0.03
N ARG A 164 16.22 -22.81 -0.73
CA ARG A 164 16.19 -23.12 -2.15
C ARG A 164 15.84 -24.60 -2.31
N THR A 165 14.78 -24.88 -3.07
CA THR A 165 14.45 -26.25 -3.51
C THR A 165 14.96 -26.46 -4.92
N ALA A 166 15.53 -27.61 -5.17
CA ALA A 166 16.04 -27.97 -6.49
C ALA A 166 14.88 -28.20 -7.48
#